data_8b923aca050c6f4775248916b36593cb
#
_entry.id   8b923aca050c6f4775248916b36593cb
#
_cell.length_a   1.000
_cell.length_b   1.000
_cell.length_c   1.000
_cell.angle_alpha   90.00
_cell.angle_beta   90.00
_cell.angle_gamma   90.00
#
_symmetry.space_group_name_H-M   'P 1'
#
loop_
_entity.id
_entity.type
_entity.pdbx_description
1 polymer ?
#
loop_
_entity_poly.entity_id
_entity_poly.type
_entity_poly.pdbx_seq_one_letter_code
_entity_poly.pdbx_strand_id
1 'polypeptide(L)'
;MSLVNSDLIREIDFYTGAFPADRAGALSSVLDFRLRDGDPDRQRFRATLGASEVGLSGSGHIGEKATFLFSARQSYLQMLFKLLGLPFLPNYIDAQAKVRIRFSQRDELTVLALAGIDNMRLNTDEKGEETEYLLSYLPRLRQETFTVGASYRHYAGRHAQTVTLSHSYLNNRNTKYLGNDESSEDNLTLRLRAVEQKTSLRAENRSYLGRWTLREGVELSYSHYTNRTFRRFFAEQAGTLNYRTRLGLTGWGAFVAADYASADD
;
A
#
# COMPACT_ATOMS: atom_id res chain seq x y z
N MET A 1 -5.02 -8.53 3.24
CA MET A 1 -6.23 -7.70 3.07
C MET A 1 -5.93 -6.50 2.19
N SER A 2 -6.92 -5.86 1.58
CA SER A 2 -6.65 -4.72 0.69
C SER A 2 -6.49 -3.43 1.51
N LEU A 3 -5.35 -2.76 1.40
CA LEU A 3 -5.12 -1.44 1.96
C LEU A 3 -6.01 -0.37 1.30
N VAL A 4 -6.43 -0.61 0.04
CA VAL A 4 -7.26 0.32 -0.71
C VAL A 4 -8.74 -0.06 -0.55
N ASN A 5 -9.56 0.89 -0.07
CA ASN A 5 -11.01 0.70 0.01
C ASN A 5 -11.62 0.72 -1.40
N SER A 6 -12.30 -0.37 -1.77
CA SER A 6 -12.96 -0.52 -3.07
C SER A 6 -13.99 0.58 -3.37
N ASP A 7 -14.68 1.10 -2.35
CA ASP A 7 -15.66 2.18 -2.49
C ASP A 7 -15.07 3.49 -3.02
N LEU A 8 -13.76 3.69 -2.84
CA LEU A 8 -13.06 4.88 -3.30
C LEU A 8 -12.45 4.72 -4.70
N ILE A 9 -12.46 3.52 -5.24
CA ILE A 9 -11.87 3.22 -6.54
C ILE A 9 -12.84 3.66 -7.65
N ARG A 10 -12.30 4.34 -8.65
CA ARG A 10 -12.99 4.69 -9.89
C ARG A 10 -12.73 3.66 -10.98
N GLU A 11 -11.48 3.24 -11.11
CA GLU A 11 -11.00 2.40 -12.20
C GLU A 11 -9.79 1.59 -11.73
N ILE A 12 -9.66 0.39 -12.24
CA ILE A 12 -8.51 -0.49 -12.02
C ILE A 12 -8.03 -0.97 -13.39
N ASP A 13 -6.79 -0.63 -13.72
CA ASP A 13 -6.11 -1.21 -14.88
C ASP A 13 -5.20 -2.35 -14.40
N PHE A 14 -5.35 -3.51 -15.00
CA PHE A 14 -4.56 -4.69 -14.70
C PHE A 14 -3.74 -5.13 -15.91
N TYR A 15 -2.43 -5.04 -15.79
CA TYR A 15 -1.47 -5.43 -16.81
C TYR A 15 -0.78 -6.72 -16.39
N THR A 16 -0.88 -7.79 -17.22
CA THR A 16 -0.36 -9.14 -16.93
C THR A 16 0.77 -9.55 -17.87
N GLY A 17 1.62 -8.63 -18.32
CA GLY A 17 2.69 -9.00 -19.24
C GLY A 17 3.25 -7.81 -19.99
N ALA A 18 2.64 -7.39 -21.08
CA ALA A 18 3.09 -6.23 -21.82
C ALA A 18 2.74 -4.94 -21.06
N PHE A 19 3.72 -4.39 -20.36
CA PHE A 19 3.54 -3.14 -19.62
C PHE A 19 3.70 -1.93 -20.52
N PRO A 20 2.88 -0.86 -20.33
CA PRO A 20 3.16 0.43 -20.93
C PRO A 20 4.57 0.92 -20.56
N ALA A 21 5.21 1.67 -21.44
CA ALA A 21 6.59 2.15 -21.24
C ALA A 21 6.75 2.94 -19.92
N ASP A 22 5.69 3.60 -19.46
CA ASP A 22 5.65 4.37 -18.21
C ASP A 22 5.48 3.50 -16.94
N ARG A 23 5.44 2.16 -17.07
CA ARG A 23 5.33 1.18 -15.97
C ARG A 23 6.50 0.18 -15.95
N ALA A 24 7.67 0.55 -16.46
CA ALA A 24 8.87 -0.31 -16.66
C ALA A 24 9.48 -0.75 -15.34
N GLY A 25 9.06 -0.90 -14.27
CA GLY A 25 9.68 -1.39 -13.01
C GLY A 25 9.09 -2.68 -12.47
N ALA A 26 8.12 -3.28 -13.17
CA ALA A 26 7.41 -4.45 -12.72
C ALA A 26 7.94 -5.73 -13.37
N LEU A 27 7.90 -6.86 -12.64
CA LEU A 27 8.41 -8.15 -13.10
C LEU A 27 7.29 -9.11 -13.55
N SER A 28 6.09 -9.03 -12.99
CA SER A 28 5.00 -9.97 -13.30
C SER A 28 3.69 -9.30 -13.68
N SER A 29 3.22 -8.37 -12.88
CA SER A 29 1.95 -7.66 -13.13
C SER A 29 1.96 -6.26 -12.52
N VAL A 30 1.12 -5.38 -13.06
CA VAL A 30 0.86 -4.04 -12.54
C VAL A 30 -0.64 -3.89 -12.32
N LEU A 31 -1.02 -3.42 -11.13
CA LEU A 31 -2.36 -2.94 -10.80
C LEU A 31 -2.29 -1.42 -10.63
N ASP A 32 -2.95 -0.71 -11.53
CA ASP A 32 -3.07 0.75 -11.47
C ASP A 32 -4.45 1.12 -10.93
N PHE A 33 -4.49 1.66 -9.70
CA PHE A 33 -5.72 2.07 -9.05
C PHE A 33 -5.94 3.57 -9.24
N ARG A 34 -7.04 3.93 -9.86
CA ARG A 34 -7.49 5.32 -9.96
C ARG A 34 -8.61 5.57 -8.96
N LEU A 35 -8.33 6.40 -7.95
CA LEU A 35 -9.33 6.78 -6.97
C LEU A 35 -10.26 7.85 -7.54
N ARG A 36 -11.51 7.84 -7.06
CA ARG A 36 -12.48 8.91 -7.33
C ARG A 36 -11.94 10.25 -6.83
N ASP A 37 -12.48 11.32 -7.35
CA ASP A 37 -12.33 12.65 -6.76
C ASP A 37 -13.46 12.88 -5.74
N GLY A 38 -13.26 13.84 -4.84
CA GLY A 38 -14.32 14.32 -3.96
C GLY A 38 -15.45 14.97 -4.77
N ASP A 39 -16.66 14.94 -4.24
CA ASP A 39 -17.83 15.55 -4.87
C ASP A 39 -17.70 17.11 -4.77
N PRO A 40 -17.70 17.84 -5.89
CA PRO A 40 -17.57 19.28 -5.85
C PRO A 40 -18.84 20.02 -5.39
N ASP A 41 -20.00 19.37 -5.46
CA ASP A 41 -21.30 20.00 -5.23
C ASP A 41 -21.92 19.60 -3.89
N ARG A 42 -21.56 18.43 -3.35
CA ARG A 42 -22.20 17.87 -2.17
C ARG A 42 -21.18 17.22 -1.23
N GLN A 43 -21.44 17.36 0.05
CA GLN A 43 -20.73 16.58 1.07
C GLN A 43 -21.51 15.29 1.34
N ARG A 44 -20.82 14.15 1.30
CA ARG A 44 -21.39 12.84 1.55
C ARG A 44 -20.54 12.10 2.57
N PHE A 45 -21.19 11.57 3.59
CA PHE A 45 -20.56 10.72 4.59
C PHE A 45 -21.31 9.40 4.66
N ARG A 46 -20.55 8.32 4.83
CA ARG A 46 -21.10 6.96 4.95
C ARG A 46 -20.45 6.27 6.14
N ALA A 47 -21.25 5.77 7.04
CA ALA A 47 -20.83 4.80 8.04
C ALA A 47 -21.24 3.41 7.53
N THR A 48 -20.34 2.45 7.62
CA THR A 48 -20.56 1.07 7.19
C THR A 48 -20.32 0.13 8.36
N LEU A 49 -21.24 -0.79 8.58
CA LEU A 49 -21.10 -1.92 9.47
C LEU A 49 -21.23 -3.19 8.62
N GLY A 50 -20.11 -3.84 8.34
CA GLY A 50 -20.03 -5.06 7.54
C GLY A 50 -19.97 -6.31 8.42
N ALA A 51 -19.79 -7.48 7.81
CA ALA A 51 -19.63 -8.75 8.53
C ALA A 51 -18.29 -8.86 9.27
N SER A 52 -17.27 -8.12 8.86
CA SER A 52 -15.90 -8.24 9.38
C SER A 52 -15.25 -6.91 9.74
N GLU A 53 -15.88 -5.78 9.42
CA GLU A 53 -15.30 -4.45 9.62
C GLU A 53 -16.35 -3.38 9.85
N VAL A 54 -15.95 -2.34 10.55
CA VAL A 54 -16.66 -1.06 10.63
C VAL A 54 -15.84 -0.01 9.89
N GLY A 55 -16.52 0.86 9.18
CA GLY A 55 -15.88 1.91 8.37
C GLY A 55 -16.62 3.23 8.39
N LEU A 56 -15.84 4.28 8.18
CA LEU A 56 -16.32 5.63 7.92
C LEU A 56 -15.67 6.15 6.66
N SER A 57 -16.44 6.66 5.73
CA SER A 57 -15.92 7.30 4.53
C SER A 57 -16.67 8.59 4.24
N GLY A 58 -16.01 9.49 3.51
CA GLY A 58 -16.61 10.74 3.13
C GLY A 58 -15.99 11.34 1.89
N SER A 59 -16.77 12.13 1.18
CA SER A 59 -16.34 12.90 0.02
C SER A 59 -17.06 14.24 -0.01
N GLY A 60 -16.40 15.25 -0.55
CA GLY A 60 -16.99 16.59 -0.63
C GLY A 60 -15.99 17.62 -1.09
N HIS A 61 -16.31 18.87 -0.81
CA HIS A 61 -15.50 20.02 -1.19
C HIS A 61 -15.12 20.88 0.05
N ILE A 62 -14.01 21.59 -0.07
CA ILE A 62 -13.53 22.59 0.88
C ILE A 62 -13.41 23.91 0.12
N GLY A 63 -14.38 24.79 0.31
CA GLY A 63 -14.53 25.98 -0.51
C GLY A 63 -14.79 25.62 -1.98
N GLU A 64 -14.44 26.51 -2.91
CA GLU A 64 -14.70 26.34 -4.36
C GLU A 64 -13.55 25.62 -5.10
N LYS A 65 -12.37 25.52 -4.49
CA LYS A 65 -11.15 25.11 -5.18
C LYS A 65 -10.64 23.72 -4.78
N ALA A 66 -11.12 23.17 -3.68
CA ALA A 66 -10.60 21.91 -3.19
C ALA A 66 -11.71 20.87 -3.02
N THR A 67 -11.39 19.63 -3.37
CA THR A 67 -12.24 18.45 -3.08
C THR A 67 -11.47 17.46 -2.24
N PHE A 68 -12.19 16.72 -1.40
CA PHE A 68 -11.62 15.68 -0.55
C PHE A 68 -12.37 14.37 -0.66
N LEU A 69 -11.65 13.30 -0.42
CA LEU A 69 -12.14 11.95 -0.30
C LEU A 69 -11.36 11.27 0.82
N PHE A 70 -12.03 10.58 1.74
CA PHE A 70 -11.36 9.81 2.78
C PHE A 70 -12.12 8.53 3.12
N SER A 71 -11.41 7.59 3.73
CA SER A 71 -11.96 6.39 4.36
C SER A 71 -11.08 6.00 5.54
N ALA A 72 -11.70 5.51 6.61
CA ALA A 72 -11.05 4.84 7.72
C ALA A 72 -11.85 3.59 8.06
N ARG A 73 -11.15 2.45 8.23
CA ARG A 73 -11.78 1.16 8.52
C ARG A 73 -11.05 0.47 9.67
N GLN A 74 -11.83 -0.23 10.50
CA GLN A 74 -11.34 -1.08 11.57
C GLN A 74 -11.96 -2.46 11.41
N SER A 75 -11.14 -3.49 11.31
CA SER A 75 -11.59 -4.87 11.30
C SER A 75 -11.88 -5.39 12.69
N TYR A 76 -12.89 -6.24 12.81
CA TYR A 76 -13.13 -7.10 13.97
C TYR A 76 -13.15 -8.60 13.58
N LEU A 77 -12.48 -8.93 12.48
CA LEU A 77 -12.37 -10.28 11.93
C LEU A 77 -11.79 -11.27 12.95
N GLN A 78 -10.94 -10.81 13.85
CA GLN A 78 -10.42 -11.62 14.98
C GLN A 78 -11.53 -12.22 15.85
N MET A 79 -12.66 -11.54 16.03
CA MET A 79 -13.79 -12.07 16.82
C MET A 79 -14.48 -13.20 16.08
N LEU A 80 -14.70 -13.03 14.77
CA LEU A 80 -15.29 -14.06 13.92
C LEU A 80 -14.37 -15.31 13.86
N PHE A 81 -13.06 -15.11 13.70
CA PHE A 81 -12.10 -16.20 13.63
C PHE A 81 -11.99 -16.95 14.96
N LYS A 82 -12.10 -16.23 16.08
CA LYS A 82 -12.16 -16.86 17.41
C LYS A 82 -13.41 -17.71 17.57
N LEU A 83 -14.58 -17.22 17.13
CA LEU A 83 -15.84 -17.98 17.17
C LEU A 83 -15.82 -19.24 16.29
N LEU A 84 -15.05 -19.21 15.19
CA LEU A 84 -14.88 -20.34 14.28
C LEU A 84 -13.77 -21.30 14.71
N GLY A 85 -13.12 -21.07 15.85
CA GLY A 85 -12.03 -21.92 16.35
C GLY A 85 -10.77 -21.90 15.47
N LEU A 86 -10.52 -20.81 14.75
CA LEU A 86 -9.36 -20.72 13.87
C LEU A 86 -8.07 -20.42 14.67
N PRO A 87 -6.90 -20.97 14.27
CA PRO A 87 -5.65 -20.85 15.01
C PRO A 87 -5.00 -19.46 14.93
N PHE A 88 -5.54 -18.53 14.14
CA PHE A 88 -5.01 -17.19 13.97
C PHE A 88 -6.12 -16.14 13.98
N LEU A 89 -5.80 -14.96 14.53
CA LEU A 89 -6.74 -13.88 14.82
C LEU A 89 -6.27 -12.59 14.10
N PRO A 90 -6.66 -12.41 12.82
CA PRO A 90 -6.30 -11.22 12.06
C PRO A 90 -7.10 -9.99 12.53
N ASN A 91 -6.43 -8.86 12.57
CA ASN A 91 -7.02 -7.56 12.83
C ASN A 91 -6.29 -6.51 12.00
N TYR A 92 -7.03 -5.57 11.43
CA TYR A 92 -6.43 -4.44 10.71
C TYR A 92 -7.17 -3.15 10.98
N ILE A 93 -6.44 -2.06 10.86
CA ILE A 93 -6.97 -0.71 10.75
C ILE A 93 -6.30 -0.05 9.55
N ASP A 94 -7.05 0.60 8.70
CA ASP A 94 -6.54 1.38 7.59
C ASP A 94 -7.25 2.72 7.46
N ALA A 95 -6.52 3.66 6.89
CA ALA A 95 -7.04 4.97 6.54
C ALA A 95 -6.44 5.44 5.21
N GLN A 96 -7.23 6.15 4.43
CA GLN A 96 -6.81 6.76 3.19
C GLN A 96 -7.49 8.10 2.99
N ALA A 97 -6.78 9.04 2.38
CA ALA A 97 -7.28 10.36 2.08
C ALA A 97 -6.70 10.86 0.76
N LYS A 98 -7.53 11.54 -0.02
CA LYS A 98 -7.15 12.24 -1.24
C LYS A 98 -7.73 13.63 -1.18
N VAL A 99 -6.88 14.62 -1.44
CA VAL A 99 -7.27 16.02 -1.58
C VAL A 99 -6.80 16.52 -2.93
N ARG A 100 -7.68 17.13 -3.69
CA ARG A 100 -7.38 17.76 -4.96
C ARG A 100 -7.69 19.24 -4.87
N ILE A 101 -6.71 20.08 -5.20
CA ILE A 101 -6.78 21.54 -5.11
C ILE A 101 -6.57 22.10 -6.51
N ARG A 102 -7.50 22.91 -7.01
CA ARG A 102 -7.38 23.64 -8.26
C ARG A 102 -7.02 25.08 -7.94
N PHE A 103 -5.76 25.44 -8.15
CA PHE A 103 -5.29 26.82 -7.96
C PHE A 103 -5.80 27.75 -9.06
N SER A 104 -5.84 27.23 -10.30
CA SER A 104 -6.31 27.92 -11.49
C SER A 104 -6.94 26.92 -12.49
N GLN A 105 -7.35 27.40 -13.66
CA GLN A 105 -7.78 26.51 -14.76
C GLN A 105 -6.63 25.66 -15.33
N ARG A 106 -5.39 26.06 -15.03
CA ARG A 106 -4.18 25.40 -15.55
C ARG A 106 -3.41 24.61 -14.51
N ASP A 107 -3.68 24.84 -13.23
CA ASP A 107 -2.84 24.37 -12.14
C ASP A 107 -3.64 23.58 -11.11
N GLU A 108 -3.26 22.34 -10.89
CA GLU A 108 -3.87 21.51 -9.87
C GLU A 108 -2.82 20.75 -9.06
N LEU A 109 -3.09 20.54 -7.79
CA LEU A 109 -2.33 19.72 -6.88
C LEU A 109 -3.22 18.60 -6.34
N THR A 110 -2.77 17.37 -6.44
CA THR A 110 -3.41 16.22 -5.78
C THR A 110 -2.48 15.69 -4.70
N VAL A 111 -2.98 15.55 -3.49
CA VAL A 111 -2.28 14.87 -2.39
C VAL A 111 -3.03 13.60 -2.05
N LEU A 112 -2.31 12.50 -1.93
CA LEU A 112 -2.83 11.18 -1.57
C LEU A 112 -2.05 10.65 -0.37
N ALA A 113 -2.77 10.10 0.61
CA ALA A 113 -2.20 9.42 1.77
C ALA A 113 -2.92 8.09 1.99
N LEU A 114 -2.15 7.04 2.29
CA LEU A 114 -2.61 5.70 2.64
C LEU A 114 -1.84 5.26 3.89
N ALA A 115 -2.53 4.68 4.86
CA ALA A 115 -1.91 4.11 6.05
C ALA A 115 -2.65 2.85 6.48
N GLY A 116 -1.93 1.89 7.05
CA GLY A 116 -2.51 0.67 7.57
C GLY A 116 -1.64 -0.01 8.61
N ILE A 117 -2.31 -0.69 9.54
CA ILE A 117 -1.68 -1.56 10.52
C ILE A 117 -2.41 -2.90 10.45
N ASP A 118 -1.67 -3.94 10.10
CA ASP A 118 -2.15 -5.32 10.10
C ASP A 118 -1.50 -6.07 11.27
N ASN A 119 -2.31 -6.77 12.05
CA ASN A 119 -1.87 -7.63 13.12
C ASN A 119 -2.45 -9.03 12.92
N MET A 120 -1.65 -10.05 13.14
CA MET A 120 -2.10 -11.43 13.25
C MET A 120 -1.59 -12.01 14.56
N ARG A 121 -2.50 -12.26 15.49
CA ARG A 121 -2.23 -12.96 16.75
C ARG A 121 -2.53 -14.44 16.58
N LEU A 122 -1.95 -15.28 17.44
CA LEU A 122 -2.26 -16.69 17.52
C LEU A 122 -3.40 -16.94 18.52
N ASN A 123 -4.29 -17.87 18.18
CA ASN A 123 -5.38 -18.32 19.06
C ASN A 123 -4.91 -19.59 19.81
N THR A 124 -4.18 -19.38 20.89
CA THR A 124 -3.61 -20.47 21.70
C THR A 124 -4.62 -21.12 22.64
N ASP A 125 -5.86 -20.62 22.69
CA ASP A 125 -6.96 -21.19 23.49
C ASP A 125 -7.53 -22.44 22.81
N GLU A 126 -7.45 -22.52 21.48
CA GLU A 126 -7.96 -23.65 20.70
C GLU A 126 -7.06 -24.87 20.81
N LYS A 127 -7.71 -26.05 20.91
CA LYS A 127 -7.05 -27.34 21.04
C LYS A 127 -7.40 -28.22 19.85
N GLY A 128 -6.51 -29.14 19.53
CA GLY A 128 -6.66 -30.09 18.43
C GLY A 128 -5.36 -30.31 17.72
N GLU A 129 -5.13 -31.54 17.27
CA GLU A 129 -3.85 -31.95 16.66
C GLU A 129 -3.46 -31.05 15.47
N GLU A 130 -4.39 -30.77 14.57
CA GLU A 130 -4.17 -29.89 13.42
C GLU A 130 -3.89 -28.43 13.86
N THR A 131 -4.66 -27.92 14.82
CA THR A 131 -4.48 -26.57 15.36
C THR A 131 -3.14 -26.42 16.06
N GLU A 132 -2.76 -27.37 16.89
CA GLU A 132 -1.46 -27.37 17.59
C GLU A 132 -0.31 -27.45 16.60
N TYR A 133 -0.44 -28.28 15.55
CA TYR A 133 0.53 -28.33 14.45
C TYR A 133 0.68 -26.98 13.77
N LEU A 134 -0.42 -26.34 13.36
CA LEU A 134 -0.39 -25.00 12.75
C LEU A 134 0.22 -23.95 13.70
N LEU A 135 -0.18 -23.94 14.96
CA LEU A 135 0.35 -23.04 15.98
C LEU A 135 1.84 -23.27 16.25
N SER A 136 2.37 -24.48 16.00
CA SER A 136 3.79 -24.78 16.22
C SER A 136 4.73 -23.99 15.33
N TYR A 137 4.35 -23.63 14.09
CA TYR A 137 5.19 -22.91 13.14
C TYR A 137 4.70 -21.52 12.74
N LEU A 138 3.41 -21.17 12.95
CA LEU A 138 2.91 -19.84 12.64
C LEU A 138 3.54 -18.78 13.55
N PRO A 139 4.14 -17.71 13.00
CA PRO A 139 4.58 -16.56 13.79
C PRO A 139 3.45 -15.60 14.05
N ARG A 140 3.58 -14.74 15.06
CA ARG A 140 2.83 -13.50 15.16
C ARG A 140 3.35 -12.52 14.12
N LEU A 141 2.43 -11.85 13.43
CA LEU A 141 2.76 -10.87 12.40
C LEU A 141 2.23 -9.51 12.80
N ARG A 142 3.05 -8.49 12.56
CA ARG A 142 2.62 -7.09 12.61
C ARG A 142 3.24 -6.33 11.45
N GLN A 143 2.40 -5.72 10.65
CA GLN A 143 2.80 -4.88 9.54
C GLN A 143 2.26 -3.47 9.74
N GLU A 144 3.12 -2.49 9.56
CA GLU A 144 2.77 -1.07 9.56
C GLU A 144 3.18 -0.51 8.20
N THR A 145 2.25 0.12 7.52
CA THR A 145 2.52 0.72 6.21
C THR A 145 1.93 2.11 6.11
N PHE A 146 2.63 3.00 5.46
CA PHE A 146 2.05 4.23 4.99
C PHE A 146 2.66 4.67 3.66
N THR A 147 1.90 5.37 2.86
CA THR A 147 2.36 6.02 1.63
C THR A 147 1.72 7.38 1.55
N VAL A 148 2.52 8.39 1.22
CA VAL A 148 2.05 9.74 0.92
C VAL A 148 2.64 10.17 -0.41
N GLY A 149 1.85 10.86 -1.24
CA GLY A 149 2.29 11.43 -2.50
C GLY A 149 1.60 12.73 -2.81
N ALA A 150 2.33 13.61 -3.48
CA ALA A 150 1.83 14.87 -4.00
C ALA A 150 2.14 14.95 -5.50
N SER A 151 1.13 15.24 -6.30
CA SER A 151 1.21 15.35 -7.75
C SER A 151 0.72 16.73 -8.18
N TYR A 152 1.63 17.54 -8.69
CA TYR A 152 1.30 18.85 -9.27
C TYR A 152 1.20 18.72 -10.78
N ARG A 153 0.12 19.25 -11.35
CA ARG A 153 -0.14 19.24 -12.80
C ARG A 153 -0.35 20.64 -13.32
N HIS A 154 0.35 20.95 -14.41
CA HIS A 154 0.23 22.20 -15.15
C HIS A 154 -0.23 21.93 -16.58
N TYR A 155 -1.24 22.66 -17.04
CA TYR A 155 -1.76 22.61 -18.41
C TYR A 155 -1.28 23.82 -19.19
N ALA A 156 -0.48 23.59 -20.24
CA ALA A 156 0.08 24.61 -21.13
C ALA A 156 -0.32 24.34 -22.59
N GLY A 157 -1.45 24.87 -23.00
CA GLY A 157 -1.97 24.67 -24.36
C GLY A 157 -2.26 23.17 -24.65
N ARG A 158 -1.42 22.55 -25.50
CA ARG A 158 -1.54 21.13 -25.87
C ARG A 158 -0.70 20.20 -24.97
N HIS A 159 -0.12 20.74 -23.93
CA HIS A 159 0.78 19.98 -23.04
C HIS A 159 0.18 19.89 -21.64
N ALA A 160 0.34 18.73 -21.01
CA ALA A 160 0.04 18.52 -19.59
C ALA A 160 1.30 18.01 -18.90
N GLN A 161 1.90 18.85 -18.08
CA GLN A 161 3.10 18.53 -17.31
C GLN A 161 2.70 18.09 -15.91
N THR A 162 3.28 16.99 -15.44
CA THR A 162 2.98 16.45 -14.10
C THR A 162 4.28 16.17 -13.38
N VAL A 163 4.41 16.66 -12.15
CA VAL A 163 5.51 16.32 -11.25
C VAL A 163 4.92 15.66 -10.02
N THR A 164 5.40 14.46 -9.70
CA THR A 164 4.93 13.67 -8.57
C THR A 164 6.09 13.34 -7.64
N LEU A 165 5.92 13.67 -6.36
CA LEU A 165 6.80 13.23 -5.28
C LEU A 165 6.02 12.27 -4.39
N SER A 166 6.61 11.12 -4.07
CA SER A 166 5.99 10.14 -3.18
C SER A 166 6.99 9.54 -2.21
N HIS A 167 6.49 9.13 -1.06
CA HIS A 167 7.25 8.38 -0.06
C HIS A 167 6.40 7.24 0.48
N SER A 168 6.97 6.03 0.52
CA SER A 168 6.36 4.83 1.08
C SER A 168 7.22 4.28 2.21
N TYR A 169 6.57 3.76 3.24
CA TYR A 169 7.17 3.11 4.40
C TYR A 169 6.45 1.80 4.68
N LEU A 170 7.21 0.75 4.92
CA LEU A 170 6.73 -0.57 5.32
C LEU A 170 7.60 -1.09 6.46
N ASN A 171 7.00 -1.55 7.54
CA ASN A 171 7.69 -2.17 8.67
C ASN A 171 7.00 -3.49 9.00
N ASN A 172 7.69 -4.60 8.71
CA ASN A 172 7.26 -5.94 9.00
C ASN A 172 7.95 -6.45 10.27
N ARG A 173 7.17 -7.00 11.19
CA ARG A 173 7.66 -7.64 12.42
C ARG A 173 7.05 -9.03 12.54
N ASN A 174 7.91 -10.03 12.65
CA ASN A 174 7.50 -11.41 12.89
C ASN A 174 8.15 -11.89 14.18
N THR A 175 7.36 -12.48 15.05
CA THR A 175 7.84 -13.01 16.33
C THR A 175 7.28 -14.39 16.56
N LYS A 176 8.14 -15.33 16.99
CA LYS A 176 7.76 -16.70 17.31
C LYS A 176 8.48 -17.14 18.58
N TYR A 177 7.72 -17.77 19.46
CA TYR A 177 8.23 -18.41 20.68
C TYR A 177 8.01 -19.93 20.61
N LEU A 178 8.88 -20.69 21.23
CA LEU A 178 8.75 -22.13 21.39
C LEU A 178 7.48 -22.43 22.20
N GLY A 179 6.65 -23.35 21.70
CA GLY A 179 5.35 -23.64 22.34
C GLY A 179 4.40 -22.46 22.45
N ASN A 180 4.68 -21.32 21.76
CA ASN A 180 3.98 -20.05 21.88
C ASN A 180 4.05 -19.41 23.29
N ASP A 181 5.00 -19.87 24.11
CA ASP A 181 5.22 -19.36 25.47
C ASP A 181 6.10 -18.10 25.45
N GLU A 182 5.49 -16.95 25.73
CA GLU A 182 6.13 -15.63 25.77
C GLU A 182 6.66 -15.23 27.16
N SER A 183 6.56 -16.12 28.14
CA SER A 183 6.98 -15.83 29.52
C SER A 183 8.49 -15.61 29.67
N SER A 184 9.29 -16.14 28.72
CA SER A 184 10.75 -16.01 28.73
C SER A 184 11.30 -15.69 27.34
N GLU A 185 12.31 -14.82 27.27
CA GLU A 185 13.12 -14.58 26.05
C GLU A 185 13.90 -15.84 25.62
N ASP A 186 14.11 -16.80 26.52
CA ASP A 186 14.74 -18.07 26.16
C ASP A 186 13.88 -18.91 25.21
N ASN A 187 12.57 -18.71 25.22
CA ASN A 187 11.63 -19.34 24.31
C ASN A 187 11.59 -18.66 22.94
N LEU A 188 12.25 -17.52 22.77
CA LEU A 188 12.27 -16.80 21.51
C LEU A 188 12.99 -17.61 20.43
N THR A 189 12.27 -18.01 19.37
CA THR A 189 12.80 -18.76 18.21
C THR A 189 13.02 -17.87 17.01
N LEU A 190 12.16 -16.87 16.81
CA LEU A 190 12.23 -15.94 15.68
C LEU A 190 11.86 -14.53 16.14
N ARG A 191 12.73 -13.56 15.84
CA ARG A 191 12.41 -12.14 15.87
C ARG A 191 12.97 -11.51 14.60
N LEU A 192 12.06 -11.11 13.70
CA LEU A 192 12.40 -10.42 12.46
C LEU A 192 11.79 -9.03 12.50
N ARG A 193 12.57 -8.05 12.10
CA ARG A 193 12.11 -6.70 11.80
C ARG A 193 12.71 -6.24 10.48
N ALA A 194 11.88 -6.07 9.47
CA ALA A 194 12.26 -5.54 8.17
C ALA A 194 11.56 -4.21 7.94
N VAL A 195 12.35 -3.17 7.64
CA VAL A 195 11.86 -1.83 7.31
C VAL A 195 12.27 -1.51 5.89
N GLU A 196 11.32 -1.12 5.09
CA GLU A 196 11.49 -0.70 3.70
C GLU A 196 10.93 0.69 3.51
N GLN A 197 11.70 1.57 2.87
CA GLN A 197 11.29 2.92 2.54
C GLN A 197 11.67 3.21 1.10
N LYS A 198 10.77 3.88 0.38
CA LYS A 198 11.04 4.33 -0.98
C LYS A 198 10.54 5.76 -1.17
N THR A 199 11.43 6.64 -1.63
CA THR A 199 11.09 7.99 -2.09
C THR A 199 11.25 8.04 -3.60
N SER A 200 10.25 8.54 -4.31
CA SER A 200 10.29 8.68 -5.78
C SER A 200 9.90 10.09 -6.19
N LEU A 201 10.66 10.64 -7.13
CA LEU A 201 10.34 11.87 -7.86
C LEU A 201 10.16 11.49 -9.33
N ARG A 202 9.01 11.84 -9.89
CA ARG A 202 8.65 11.55 -11.29
C ARG A 202 8.17 12.83 -11.97
N ALA A 203 8.69 13.11 -13.14
CA ALA A 203 8.26 14.21 -14.00
C ALA A 203 7.82 13.66 -15.35
N GLU A 204 6.64 14.05 -15.81
CA GLU A 204 6.04 13.59 -17.05
C GLU A 204 5.51 14.79 -17.83
N ASN A 205 5.58 14.67 -19.16
CA ASN A 205 4.89 15.56 -20.07
C ASN A 205 4.03 14.74 -21.02
N ARG A 206 2.80 15.20 -21.24
CA ARG A 206 1.88 14.63 -22.22
C ARG A 206 1.54 15.70 -23.25
N SER A 207 1.78 15.42 -24.51
CA SER A 207 1.57 16.32 -25.63
C SER A 207 0.49 15.79 -26.56
N TYR A 208 -0.52 16.60 -26.86
CA TYR A 208 -1.63 16.26 -27.77
C TYR A 208 -1.38 16.92 -29.13
N LEU A 209 -0.93 16.13 -30.12
CA LEU A 209 -0.47 16.56 -31.43
C LEU A 209 -1.38 16.02 -32.53
N GLY A 210 -2.58 16.55 -32.64
CA GLY A 210 -3.59 16.05 -33.58
C GLY A 210 -4.04 14.64 -33.19
N ARG A 211 -3.76 13.64 -34.02
CA ARG A 211 -4.08 12.22 -33.75
C ARG A 211 -3.06 11.52 -32.90
N TRP A 212 -1.93 12.17 -32.60
CA TRP A 212 -0.87 11.61 -31.77
C TRP A 212 -0.98 12.12 -30.34
N THR A 213 -0.82 11.22 -29.38
CA THR A 213 -0.56 11.57 -27.97
C THR A 213 0.83 11.06 -27.63
N LEU A 214 1.76 11.99 -27.41
CA LEU A 214 3.11 11.68 -26.95
C LEU A 214 3.17 11.77 -25.43
N ARG A 215 3.72 10.75 -24.78
CA ARG A 215 3.99 10.71 -23.34
C ARG A 215 5.49 10.49 -23.13
N GLU A 216 6.09 11.33 -22.35
CA GLU A 216 7.51 11.25 -22.01
C GLU A 216 7.71 11.56 -20.53
N GLY A 217 8.70 10.93 -19.92
CA GLY A 217 8.94 11.19 -18.51
C GLY A 217 10.24 10.58 -18.01
N VAL A 218 10.60 11.04 -16.81
CA VAL A 218 11.77 10.59 -16.05
C VAL A 218 11.34 10.29 -14.62
N GLU A 219 11.98 9.29 -14.03
CA GLU A 219 11.78 8.92 -12.62
C GLU A 219 13.13 8.75 -11.95
N LEU A 220 13.23 9.27 -10.74
CA LEU A 220 14.33 9.05 -9.81
C LEU A 220 13.77 8.47 -8.53
N SER A 221 14.33 7.39 -8.02
CA SER A 221 13.91 6.78 -6.77
C SER A 221 15.09 6.41 -5.89
N TYR A 222 14.88 6.51 -4.58
CA TYR A 222 15.79 6.03 -3.57
C TYR A 222 15.05 5.08 -2.65
N SER A 223 15.54 3.84 -2.56
CA SER A 223 15.03 2.80 -1.67
C SER A 223 16.03 2.53 -0.55
N HIS A 224 15.54 2.45 0.67
CA HIS A 224 16.31 2.07 1.85
C HIS A 224 15.65 0.87 2.52
N TYR A 225 16.40 -0.21 2.65
CA TYR A 225 15.98 -1.45 3.30
C TYR A 225 16.87 -1.76 4.48
N THR A 226 16.25 -2.11 5.62
CA THR A 226 16.95 -2.65 6.78
C THR A 226 16.26 -3.91 7.26
N ASN A 227 17.04 -4.92 7.60
CA ASN A 227 16.55 -6.15 8.20
C ASN A 227 17.37 -6.46 9.45
N ARG A 228 16.69 -6.86 10.52
CA ARG A 228 17.27 -7.45 11.71
C ARG A 228 16.55 -8.75 11.99
N THR A 229 17.27 -9.85 11.92
CA THR A 229 16.72 -11.18 12.16
C THR A 229 17.53 -11.88 13.25
N PHE A 230 16.82 -12.34 14.25
CA PHE A 230 17.28 -13.32 15.25
C PHE A 230 16.50 -14.60 15.00
N ARG A 231 17.20 -15.73 14.95
CA ARG A 231 16.60 -17.06 14.87
C ARG A 231 17.38 -18.03 15.75
N ARG A 232 16.67 -18.81 16.56
CA ARG A 232 17.20 -19.89 17.38
C ARG A 232 16.73 -21.23 16.84
N PHE A 233 17.65 -22.17 16.79
CA PHE A 233 17.39 -23.53 16.34
C PHE A 233 17.55 -24.47 17.52
N PHE A 234 16.63 -25.42 17.66
CA PHE A 234 16.60 -26.43 18.74
C PHE A 234 16.86 -27.86 18.22
N ALA A 235 17.26 -28.02 16.93
CA ALA A 235 17.59 -29.28 16.31
C ALA A 235 19.01 -29.76 16.70
N GLU A 236 19.48 -30.87 16.14
CA GLU A 236 20.79 -31.53 16.42
C GLU A 236 22.00 -30.56 16.36
N GLN A 237 21.89 -29.45 15.67
CA GLN A 237 22.83 -28.33 15.71
C GLN A 237 22.14 -27.13 16.37
N ALA A 238 21.97 -27.21 17.69
CA ALA A 238 21.45 -26.06 18.45
C ALA A 238 22.35 -24.84 18.23
N GLY A 239 21.74 -23.72 17.86
CA GLY A 239 22.48 -22.49 17.57
C GLY A 239 21.58 -21.28 17.40
N THR A 240 22.22 -20.12 17.35
CA THR A 240 21.54 -18.84 17.09
C THR A 240 22.11 -18.20 15.84
N LEU A 241 21.23 -17.72 14.98
CA LEU A 241 21.57 -16.85 13.86
C LEU A 241 21.11 -15.42 14.19
N ASN A 242 22.03 -14.50 14.13
CA ASN A 242 21.74 -13.09 14.34
C ASN A 242 22.42 -12.29 13.23
N TYR A 243 21.63 -11.70 12.34
CA TYR A 243 22.17 -10.92 11.25
C TYR A 243 21.42 -9.60 11.03
N ARG A 244 22.13 -8.65 10.45
CA ARG A 244 21.61 -7.34 10.08
C ARG A 244 21.98 -7.05 8.65
N THR A 245 21.01 -6.59 7.90
CA THR A 245 21.21 -6.13 6.49
C THR A 245 20.79 -4.68 6.39
N ARG A 246 21.58 -3.89 5.66
CA ARG A 246 21.22 -2.53 5.27
C ARG A 246 21.57 -2.37 3.80
N LEU A 247 20.59 -1.96 3.00
CA LEU A 247 20.74 -1.70 1.57
C LEU A 247 20.19 -0.31 1.25
N GLY A 248 20.91 0.43 0.42
CA GLY A 248 20.46 1.66 -0.18
C GLY A 248 20.58 1.53 -1.70
N LEU A 249 19.50 1.76 -2.43
CA LEU A 249 19.45 1.62 -3.87
C LEU A 249 18.88 2.90 -4.48
N THR A 250 19.64 3.50 -5.42
CA THR A 250 19.13 4.58 -6.26
C THR A 250 18.76 4.00 -7.61
N GLY A 251 17.51 4.22 -8.02
CA GLY A 251 17.01 3.86 -9.34
C GLY A 251 16.67 5.11 -10.14
N TRP A 252 16.87 5.03 -11.44
CA TRP A 252 16.41 6.04 -12.37
C TRP A 252 15.87 5.38 -13.63
N GLY A 253 14.96 6.05 -14.31
CA GLY A 253 14.38 5.59 -15.56
C GLY A 253 13.87 6.76 -16.36
N ALA A 254 13.79 6.55 -17.66
CA ALA A 254 13.15 7.46 -18.60
C ALA A 254 12.29 6.64 -19.57
N PHE A 255 11.21 7.23 -20.05
CA PHE A 255 10.33 6.58 -21.01
C PHE A 255 9.81 7.59 -22.04
N VAL A 256 9.48 7.06 -23.21
CA VAL A 256 8.72 7.73 -24.26
C VAL A 256 7.69 6.75 -24.79
N ALA A 257 6.45 7.20 -24.95
CA ALA A 257 5.38 6.45 -25.55
C ALA A 257 4.58 7.34 -26.49
N ALA A 258 4.14 6.78 -27.62
CA ALA A 258 3.31 7.48 -28.59
C ALA A 258 2.06 6.64 -28.88
N ASP A 259 0.89 7.23 -28.71
CA ASP A 259 -0.39 6.64 -29.05
C ASP A 259 -0.96 7.35 -30.29
N TYR A 260 -1.46 6.61 -31.24
CA TYR A 260 -2.10 7.14 -32.44
C TYR A 260 -3.57 6.73 -32.49
N ALA A 261 -4.46 7.70 -32.54
CA ALA A 261 -5.89 7.47 -32.75
C ALA A 261 -6.19 7.34 -34.24
N SER A 262 -6.67 6.17 -34.69
CA SER A 262 -7.14 5.98 -36.06
C SER A 262 -8.46 6.73 -36.30
N ALA A 263 -8.86 6.89 -37.56
CA ALA A 263 -10.07 7.66 -37.90
C ALA A 263 -11.37 6.90 -37.56
N ASP A 264 -11.26 5.64 -37.18
CA ASP A 264 -12.38 4.72 -36.95
C ASP A 264 -12.70 4.44 -35.47
N ASP A 265 -12.03 5.16 -34.53
CA ASP A 265 -12.24 5.09 -33.07
C ASP A 265 -12.98 6.31 -32.53
#